data_6894a4a7d685289e403e0724b0891cc1
#
_entry.id   6894a4a7d685289e403e0724b0891cc1
#
_cell.length_a   1.000
_cell.length_b   1.000
_cell.length_c   1.000
_cell.angle_alpha   90.00
_cell.angle_beta   90.00
_cell.angle_gamma   90.00
#
_symmetry.space_group_name_H-M   'P 1'
#
loop_
_entity.id
_entity.type
_entity.pdbx_description
1 polymer ?
#
loop_
_entity_poly.entity_id
_entity_poly.type
_entity_poly.pdbx_seq_one_letter_code
_entity_poly.pdbx_strand_id
1 'polypeptide(L)'
;MFIKDLLVEFYRLMKDGWKLDAGQLVWLAAHNDEYPGRNKTIENTSMVPVILSIASQDDLKLRLDGYSAKEIRKCKVARILREAYEQNGVLNQADVSLLIGVSAGTIGKDIKEFQLEKGVVLPYRGTIHDIGPTLTHKKIIIQQFVSNVPTPEIARRTSHSEEACDRYIKGF
;
A
#
# COMPACT_ATOMS: atom_id res chain seq x y z
N MET A 1 -20.58 4.53 19.64
CA MET A 1 -19.78 5.77 19.82
C MET A 1 -18.81 5.94 18.66
N PHE A 2 -17.98 4.98 18.38
CA PHE A 2 -16.93 5.04 17.34
C PHE A 2 -17.39 5.40 15.92
N ILE A 3 -18.43 4.80 15.35
CA ILE A 3 -18.89 5.09 13.98
C ILE A 3 -19.41 6.52 13.84
N LYS A 4 -20.11 7.04 14.89
CA LYS A 4 -20.61 8.42 14.88
C LYS A 4 -19.47 9.43 14.95
N ASP A 5 -18.46 9.19 15.78
CA ASP A 5 -17.31 10.07 15.95
C ASP A 5 -16.49 10.10 14.66
N LEU A 6 -16.36 8.95 13.99
CA LEU A 6 -15.69 8.77 12.70
C LEU A 6 -16.43 9.50 11.57
N LEU A 7 -17.77 9.42 11.55
CA LEU A 7 -18.58 10.18 10.60
C LEU A 7 -18.51 11.69 10.85
N VAL A 8 -18.49 12.12 12.11
CA VAL A 8 -18.33 13.53 12.46
C VAL A 8 -16.97 14.07 11.98
N GLU A 9 -15.90 13.30 12.20
CA GLU A 9 -14.56 13.68 11.73
C GLU A 9 -14.49 13.69 10.19
N PHE A 10 -15.08 12.71 9.54
CA PHE A 10 -15.21 12.67 8.08
C PHE A 10 -15.96 13.90 7.54
N TYR A 11 -17.11 14.26 8.15
CA TYR A 11 -17.85 15.46 7.78
C TYR A 11 -17.08 16.74 8.05
N ARG A 12 -16.31 16.80 9.15
CA ARG A 12 -15.43 17.94 9.46
C ARG A 12 -14.37 18.11 8.38
N LEU A 13 -13.67 17.04 8.01
CA LEU A 13 -12.64 17.05 6.98
C LEU A 13 -13.22 17.45 5.62
N MET A 14 -14.41 16.98 5.27
CA MET A 14 -15.11 17.39 4.04
C MET A 14 -15.50 18.87 4.06
N LYS A 15 -15.84 19.41 5.25
CA LYS A 15 -16.22 20.81 5.43
C LYS A 15 -15.02 21.76 5.38
N ASP A 16 -13.84 21.30 5.79
CA ASP A 16 -12.57 22.04 5.76
C ASP A 16 -11.94 22.13 4.36
N GLY A 17 -12.69 21.73 3.31
CA GLY A 17 -12.34 22.04 1.93
C GLY A 17 -11.46 20.99 1.21
N TRP A 18 -11.51 19.73 1.61
CA TRP A 18 -10.92 18.67 0.83
C TRP A 18 -11.58 18.59 -0.55
N LYS A 19 -10.87 19.07 -1.55
CA LYS A 19 -11.31 18.95 -2.96
C LYS A 19 -10.89 17.58 -3.45
N LEU A 20 -11.88 16.73 -3.74
CA LEU A 20 -11.65 15.45 -4.39
C LEU A 20 -11.76 15.64 -5.90
N ASP A 21 -10.81 15.10 -6.62
CA ASP A 21 -10.88 14.96 -8.06
C ASP A 21 -11.79 13.79 -8.47
N ALA A 22 -12.20 13.79 -9.72
CA ALA A 22 -13.02 12.70 -10.26
C ALA A 22 -12.29 11.35 -10.12
N GLY A 23 -12.95 10.38 -9.50
CA GLY A 23 -12.40 9.05 -9.25
C GLY A 23 -11.64 8.90 -7.93
N GLN A 24 -11.55 9.96 -7.13
CA GLN A 24 -10.98 9.92 -5.78
C GLN A 24 -12.04 9.69 -4.70
N LEU A 25 -11.61 9.11 -3.60
CA LEU A 25 -12.38 8.99 -2.37
C LEU A 25 -11.48 9.19 -1.14
N VAL A 26 -12.08 9.51 -0.01
CA VAL A 26 -11.40 9.52 1.30
C VAL A 26 -11.59 8.16 1.94
N TRP A 27 -10.49 7.58 2.44
CA TRP A 27 -10.48 6.34 3.20
C TRP A 27 -9.80 6.55 4.55
N LEU A 28 -10.23 5.83 5.57
CA LEU A 28 -9.56 5.82 6.87
C LEU A 28 -8.59 4.65 6.91
N ALA A 29 -7.31 4.98 6.84
CA ALA A 29 -6.22 4.04 6.93
C ALA A 29 -5.63 4.01 8.35
N ALA A 30 -5.02 2.91 8.76
CA ALA A 30 -4.21 2.91 9.96
C ALA A 30 -2.98 3.80 9.74
N HIS A 31 -2.56 4.57 10.76
CA HIS A 31 -1.34 5.36 10.68
C HIS A 31 -0.12 4.43 10.45
N ASN A 32 0.85 4.87 9.68
CA ASN A 32 2.02 4.05 9.32
C ASN A 32 2.90 3.66 10.52
N ASP A 33 2.91 4.47 11.59
CA ASP A 33 3.63 4.18 12.84
C ASP A 33 2.82 3.27 13.79
N GLU A 34 1.60 2.91 13.42
CA GLU A 34 0.68 2.15 14.24
C GLU A 34 0.91 0.64 14.12
N TYR A 35 1.78 0.09 14.97
CA TYR A 35 2.09 -1.33 14.98
C TYR A 35 0.86 -2.18 15.36
N PRO A 36 0.61 -3.28 14.64
CA PRO A 36 -0.44 -4.22 15.01
C PRO A 36 -0.09 -4.92 16.32
N GLY A 37 -1.10 -5.12 17.17
CA GLY A 37 -0.97 -5.80 18.45
C GLY A 37 -2.08 -6.82 18.66
N ARG A 38 -1.83 -7.85 19.48
CA ARG A 38 -2.76 -8.95 19.74
C ARG A 38 -4.13 -8.51 20.29
N ASN A 39 -4.18 -7.35 20.95
CA ASN A 39 -5.41 -6.79 21.56
C ASN A 39 -5.79 -5.43 20.95
N LYS A 40 -5.26 -5.08 19.79
CA LYS A 40 -5.63 -3.84 19.11
C LYS A 40 -6.90 -4.03 18.31
N THR A 41 -7.94 -3.35 18.76
CA THR A 41 -9.18 -3.17 18.00
C THR A 41 -9.06 -1.93 17.12
N ILE A 42 -9.98 -1.77 16.18
CA ILE A 42 -10.07 -0.53 15.36
C ILE A 42 -10.23 0.70 16.26
N GLU A 43 -10.94 0.57 17.39
CA GLU A 43 -11.18 1.65 18.36
C GLU A 43 -9.88 2.17 19.02
N ASN A 44 -8.88 1.29 19.17
CA ASN A 44 -7.59 1.59 19.79
C ASN A 44 -6.47 1.74 18.76
N THR A 45 -6.81 1.86 17.47
CA THR A 45 -5.86 2.03 16.36
C THR A 45 -5.87 3.49 15.95
N SER A 46 -4.70 4.12 15.90
CA SER A 46 -4.57 5.45 15.32
C SER A 46 -4.89 5.39 13.83
N MET A 47 -5.88 6.16 13.40
CA MET A 47 -6.36 6.20 12.02
C MET A 47 -6.07 7.57 11.42
N VAL A 48 -5.74 7.56 10.14
CA VAL A 48 -5.51 8.78 9.35
C VAL A 48 -6.38 8.75 8.10
N PRO A 49 -7.04 9.86 7.76
CA PRO A 49 -7.76 9.98 6.51
C PRO A 49 -6.76 10.14 5.35
N VAL A 50 -6.97 9.39 4.29
CA VAL A 50 -6.15 9.42 3.07
C VAL A 50 -7.05 9.57 1.83
N ILE A 51 -6.59 10.31 0.84
CA ILE A 51 -7.25 10.42 -0.46
C ILE A 51 -6.69 9.35 -1.38
N LEU A 52 -7.57 8.54 -1.95
CA LEU A 52 -7.21 7.42 -2.83
C LEU A 52 -7.86 7.58 -4.20
N SER A 53 -7.07 7.41 -5.26
CA SER A 53 -7.53 7.45 -6.64
C SER A 53 -8.00 6.07 -7.08
N ILE A 54 -9.30 5.78 -6.89
CA ILE A 54 -9.91 4.48 -7.28
C ILE A 54 -10.06 4.35 -8.79
N ALA A 55 -10.23 5.47 -9.48
CA ALA A 55 -10.20 5.54 -10.93
C ALA A 55 -9.34 6.72 -11.37
N SER A 56 -8.55 6.53 -12.42
CA SER A 56 -7.71 7.59 -12.99
C SER A 56 -7.74 7.56 -14.51
N GLN A 57 -7.30 8.64 -15.14
CA GLN A 57 -7.13 8.69 -16.58
C GLN A 57 -6.13 7.65 -17.09
N ASP A 58 -5.14 7.26 -16.28
CA ASP A 58 -4.16 6.24 -16.65
C ASP A 58 -4.79 4.85 -16.74
N ASP A 59 -5.82 4.54 -15.92
CA ASP A 59 -6.58 3.30 -16.05
C ASP A 59 -7.29 3.22 -17.41
N LEU A 60 -7.81 4.36 -17.90
CA LEU A 60 -8.44 4.44 -19.21
C LEU A 60 -7.42 4.30 -20.34
N LYS A 61 -6.26 4.94 -20.23
CA LYS A 61 -5.16 4.79 -21.21
C LYS A 61 -4.72 3.33 -21.31
N LEU A 62 -4.44 2.69 -20.18
CA LEU A 62 -4.08 1.27 -20.15
C LEU A 62 -5.16 0.41 -20.81
N ARG A 63 -6.45 0.74 -20.63
CA ARG A 63 -7.53 0.03 -21.27
C ARG A 63 -7.54 0.21 -22.80
N LEU A 64 -7.29 1.42 -23.27
CA LEU A 64 -7.16 1.74 -24.69
C LEU A 64 -5.95 1.06 -25.32
N ASP A 65 -4.86 0.93 -24.59
CA ASP A 65 -3.63 0.25 -25.00
C ASP A 65 -3.77 -1.29 -24.98
N GLY A 66 -4.94 -1.82 -24.64
CA GLY A 66 -5.23 -3.26 -24.70
C GLY A 66 -4.83 -4.06 -23.47
N TYR A 67 -4.43 -3.42 -22.36
CA TYR A 67 -4.11 -4.11 -21.12
C TYR A 67 -5.34 -4.85 -20.56
N SER A 68 -5.11 -6.02 -19.99
CA SER A 68 -6.15 -6.83 -19.36
C SER A 68 -6.67 -6.15 -18.08
N ALA A 69 -7.90 -6.50 -17.68
CA ALA A 69 -8.47 -6.02 -16.42
C ALA A 69 -7.61 -6.39 -15.20
N LYS A 70 -6.89 -7.52 -15.25
CA LYS A 70 -5.95 -7.95 -14.21
C LYS A 70 -4.74 -7.01 -14.12
N GLU A 71 -4.16 -6.64 -15.25
CA GLU A 71 -3.00 -5.73 -15.29
C GLU A 71 -3.37 -4.34 -14.80
N ILE A 72 -4.50 -3.81 -15.26
CA ILE A 72 -5.03 -2.52 -14.81
C ILE A 72 -5.29 -2.57 -13.29
N ARG A 73 -5.88 -3.65 -12.78
CA ARG A 73 -6.11 -3.85 -11.34
C ARG A 73 -4.82 -3.85 -10.55
N LYS A 74 -3.76 -4.54 -11.01
CA LYS A 74 -2.43 -4.52 -10.37
C LYS A 74 -1.86 -3.11 -10.27
N CYS A 75 -1.95 -2.33 -11.34
CA CYS A 75 -1.52 -0.93 -11.36
C CYS A 75 -2.33 -0.08 -10.38
N LYS A 76 -3.65 -0.25 -10.34
CA LYS A 76 -4.54 0.44 -9.41
C LYS A 76 -4.20 0.10 -7.95
N VAL A 77 -4.02 -1.18 -7.62
CA VAL A 77 -3.62 -1.63 -6.28
C VAL A 77 -2.30 -0.97 -5.87
N ALA A 78 -1.30 -0.97 -6.76
CA ALA A 78 -0.01 -0.35 -6.48
C ALA A 78 -0.12 1.16 -6.25
N ARG A 79 -0.98 1.86 -7.01
CA ARG A 79 -1.23 3.29 -6.86
C ARG A 79 -1.84 3.61 -5.49
N ILE A 80 -2.95 2.98 -5.13
CA ILE A 80 -3.65 3.29 -3.87
C ILE A 80 -2.82 2.95 -2.63
N LEU A 81 -1.98 1.91 -2.68
CA LEU A 81 -1.06 1.58 -1.59
C LEU A 81 0.00 2.68 -1.39
N ARG A 82 0.54 3.23 -2.48
CA ARG A 82 1.51 4.33 -2.41
C ARG A 82 0.87 5.62 -1.96
N GLU A 83 -0.28 5.98 -2.54
CA GLU A 83 -1.04 7.19 -2.15
C GLU A 83 -1.37 7.18 -0.65
N ALA A 84 -1.79 6.04 -0.10
CA ALA A 84 -2.03 5.91 1.34
C ALA A 84 -0.76 6.15 2.15
N TYR A 85 0.35 5.51 1.76
CA TYR A 85 1.62 5.61 2.47
C TYR A 85 2.23 7.01 2.44
N GLU A 86 2.15 7.70 1.32
CA GLU A 86 2.59 9.10 1.16
C GLU A 86 1.81 10.07 2.06
N GLN A 87 0.61 9.68 2.48
CA GLN A 87 -0.25 10.43 3.40
C GLN A 87 -0.20 9.88 4.84
N ASN A 88 0.87 9.17 5.21
CA ASN A 88 1.08 8.54 6.51
C ASN A 88 0.06 7.43 6.86
N GLY A 89 -0.67 6.91 5.89
CA GLY A 89 -1.59 5.80 6.07
C GLY A 89 -1.00 4.48 5.56
N VAL A 90 -1.42 3.36 6.14
CA VAL A 90 -1.13 2.03 5.60
C VAL A 90 -2.42 1.25 5.44
N LEU A 91 -2.58 0.63 4.28
CA LEU A 91 -3.70 -0.25 3.97
C LEU A 91 -3.29 -1.71 4.16
N ASN A 92 -4.23 -2.51 4.61
CA ASN A 92 -4.09 -3.96 4.58
C ASN A 92 -4.78 -4.56 3.34
N GLN A 93 -4.60 -5.86 3.10
CA GLN A 93 -5.21 -6.52 1.94
C GLN A 93 -6.75 -6.54 1.99
N ALA A 94 -7.34 -6.50 3.18
CA ALA A 94 -8.79 -6.45 3.33
C ALA A 94 -9.34 -5.06 2.97
N ASP A 95 -8.65 -3.98 3.35
CA ASP A 95 -9.02 -2.62 2.94
C ASP A 95 -9.02 -2.51 1.40
N VAL A 96 -7.94 -2.97 0.77
CA VAL A 96 -7.82 -2.95 -0.70
C VAL A 96 -8.87 -3.84 -1.36
N SER A 97 -9.19 -4.98 -0.75
CA SER A 97 -10.26 -5.88 -1.20
C SER A 97 -11.61 -5.18 -1.25
N LEU A 98 -11.97 -4.42 -0.21
CA LEU A 98 -13.20 -3.63 -0.15
C LEU A 98 -13.19 -2.52 -1.21
N LEU A 99 -12.09 -1.78 -1.35
CA LEU A 99 -11.94 -0.67 -2.30
C LEU A 99 -12.04 -1.11 -3.76
N ILE A 100 -11.48 -2.28 -4.09
CA ILE A 100 -11.40 -2.78 -5.48
C ILE A 100 -12.56 -3.74 -5.83
N GLY A 101 -13.22 -4.31 -4.83
CA GLY A 101 -14.32 -5.26 -5.03
C GLY A 101 -13.87 -6.68 -5.44
N VAL A 102 -12.69 -7.11 -4.99
CA VAL A 102 -12.17 -8.47 -5.23
C VAL A 102 -11.68 -9.09 -3.92
N SER A 103 -11.54 -10.42 -3.84
CA SER A 103 -11.12 -11.07 -2.61
C SER A 103 -9.71 -10.65 -2.15
N ALA A 104 -9.47 -10.64 -0.83
CA ALA A 104 -8.16 -10.34 -0.26
C ALA A 104 -7.06 -11.28 -0.77
N GLY A 105 -7.39 -12.55 -1.04
CA GLY A 105 -6.48 -13.50 -1.66
C GLY A 105 -6.08 -13.11 -3.10
N THR A 106 -6.98 -12.51 -3.87
CA THR A 106 -6.69 -11.95 -5.19
C THR A 106 -5.76 -10.75 -5.07
N ILE A 107 -6.04 -9.84 -4.13
CA ILE A 107 -5.18 -8.68 -3.85
C ILE A 107 -3.76 -9.13 -3.46
N GLY A 108 -3.65 -10.14 -2.57
CA GLY A 108 -2.33 -10.69 -2.18
C GLY A 108 -1.53 -11.24 -3.36
N LYS A 109 -2.20 -11.92 -4.31
CA LYS A 109 -1.56 -12.38 -5.55
C LYS A 109 -1.15 -11.22 -6.46
N ASP A 110 -2.02 -10.23 -6.64
CA ASP A 110 -1.75 -9.06 -7.48
C ASP A 110 -0.56 -8.25 -6.94
N ILE A 111 -0.48 -8.03 -5.61
CA ILE A 111 0.65 -7.37 -4.95
C ILE A 111 1.94 -8.13 -5.23
N LYS A 112 1.93 -9.45 -4.99
CA LYS A 112 3.11 -10.31 -5.17
C LYS A 112 3.61 -10.31 -6.63
N GLU A 113 2.70 -10.46 -7.57
CA GLU A 113 3.04 -10.46 -9.01
C GLU A 113 3.60 -9.10 -9.42
N PHE A 114 2.95 -7.99 -9.05
CA PHE A 114 3.41 -6.64 -9.37
C PHE A 114 4.81 -6.36 -8.80
N GLN A 115 5.05 -6.74 -7.55
CA GLN A 115 6.36 -6.57 -6.90
C GLN A 115 7.45 -7.35 -7.64
N LEU A 116 7.18 -8.58 -8.05
CA LEU A 116 8.13 -9.41 -8.80
C LEU A 116 8.38 -8.87 -10.20
N GLU A 117 7.33 -8.45 -10.92
CA GLU A 117 7.42 -7.92 -12.28
C GLU A 117 8.17 -6.58 -12.34
N LYS A 118 7.98 -5.74 -11.34
CA LYS A 118 8.55 -4.39 -11.30
C LYS A 118 9.84 -4.26 -10.45
N GLY A 119 10.20 -5.31 -9.71
CA GLY A 119 11.35 -5.28 -8.82
C GLY A 119 11.21 -4.25 -7.68
N VAL A 120 9.98 -4.01 -7.20
CA VAL A 120 9.68 -3.03 -6.14
C VAL A 120 8.95 -3.72 -4.99
N VAL A 121 8.97 -3.10 -3.82
CA VAL A 121 8.15 -3.50 -2.68
C VAL A 121 7.04 -2.47 -2.49
N LEU A 122 5.79 -2.93 -2.40
CA LEU A 122 4.64 -2.05 -2.18
C LEU A 122 4.42 -1.84 -0.68
N PRO A 123 4.12 -0.58 -0.27
CA PRO A 123 3.95 -0.22 1.13
C PRO A 123 2.53 -0.57 1.62
N TYR A 124 2.28 -1.81 1.98
CA TYR A 124 1.05 -2.19 2.67
C TYR A 124 1.36 -2.66 4.10
N ARG A 125 0.35 -2.79 4.96
CA ARG A 125 0.55 -3.06 6.39
C ARG A 125 1.42 -4.28 6.68
N GLY A 126 1.31 -5.34 5.86
CA GLY A 126 2.12 -6.53 6.00
C GLY A 126 3.61 -6.30 5.69
N THR A 127 3.91 -5.35 4.81
CA THR A 127 5.28 -4.99 4.43
C THR A 127 5.90 -4.03 5.44
N ILE A 128 5.17 -2.96 5.78
CA ILE A 128 5.68 -1.88 6.64
C ILE A 128 5.94 -2.37 8.07
N HIS A 129 5.08 -3.26 8.58
CA HIS A 129 5.21 -3.79 9.94
C HIS A 129 5.81 -5.19 10.01
N ASP A 130 6.40 -5.67 8.91
CA ASP A 130 7.06 -6.98 8.82
C ASP A 130 6.17 -8.15 9.29
N ILE A 131 4.87 -8.07 8.95
CA ILE A 131 3.88 -9.06 9.33
C ILE A 131 3.69 -10.06 8.19
N GLY A 132 4.13 -11.28 8.39
CA GLY A 132 3.92 -12.37 7.45
C GLY A 132 5.20 -12.91 6.82
N PRO A 133 5.11 -13.88 5.91
CA PRO A 133 6.29 -14.50 5.30
C PRO A 133 7.02 -13.51 4.40
N THR A 134 8.08 -12.94 4.92
CA THR A 134 8.94 -11.89 4.35
C THR A 134 9.81 -12.37 3.17
N LEU A 135 9.67 -13.60 2.75
CA LEU A 135 10.47 -14.21 1.68
C LEU A 135 10.46 -13.40 0.36
N THR A 136 9.37 -12.70 0.07
CA THR A 136 9.27 -11.89 -1.16
C THR A 136 10.12 -10.64 -1.09
N HIS A 137 10.15 -9.94 0.05
CA HIS A 137 10.99 -8.75 0.24
C HIS A 137 12.47 -9.11 0.22
N LYS A 138 12.87 -10.09 1.04
CA LYS A 138 14.25 -10.57 1.08
C LYS A 138 14.71 -10.95 -0.33
N LYS A 139 13.89 -11.69 -1.08
CA LYS A 139 14.20 -12.07 -2.45
C LYS A 139 14.42 -10.87 -3.35
N ILE A 140 13.56 -9.85 -3.30
CA ILE A 140 13.68 -8.63 -4.14
C ILE A 140 14.94 -7.86 -3.77
N ILE A 141 15.22 -7.67 -2.47
CA ILE A 141 16.41 -6.96 -2.00
C ILE A 141 17.67 -7.68 -2.47
N ILE A 142 17.75 -9.00 -2.26
CA ILE A 142 18.89 -9.81 -2.69
C ILE A 142 19.03 -9.80 -4.21
N GLN A 143 17.94 -9.91 -4.95
CA GLN A 143 17.95 -9.90 -6.41
C GLN A 143 18.50 -8.58 -6.96
N GLN A 144 18.13 -7.43 -6.37
CA GLN A 144 18.69 -6.14 -6.74
C GLN A 144 20.17 -6.01 -6.36
N PHE A 145 20.55 -6.51 -5.19
CA PHE A 145 21.95 -6.54 -4.75
C PHE A 145 22.84 -7.36 -5.70
N VAL A 146 22.41 -8.56 -6.08
CA VAL A 146 23.09 -9.41 -7.06
C VAL A 146 23.17 -8.75 -8.45
N SER A 147 22.19 -7.87 -8.76
CA SER A 147 22.19 -7.05 -9.97
C SER A 147 23.02 -5.77 -9.85
N ASN A 148 23.88 -5.67 -8.83
CA ASN A 148 24.76 -4.52 -8.56
C ASN A 148 24.04 -3.19 -8.33
N VAL A 149 22.80 -3.20 -7.83
CA VAL A 149 22.10 -1.99 -7.41
C VAL A 149 22.67 -1.57 -6.04
N PRO A 150 23.09 -0.29 -5.87
CA PRO A 150 23.62 0.21 -4.59
C PRO A 150 22.58 0.11 -3.46
N THR A 151 23.01 -0.23 -2.23
CA THR A 151 22.13 -0.39 -1.05
C THR A 151 21.21 0.81 -0.82
N PRO A 152 21.64 2.09 -0.92
CA PRO A 152 20.76 3.24 -0.79
C PRO A 152 19.61 3.25 -1.80
N GLU A 153 19.88 2.84 -3.02
CA GLU A 153 18.86 2.75 -4.07
C GLU A 153 17.92 1.55 -3.83
N ILE A 154 18.43 0.42 -3.35
CA ILE A 154 17.61 -0.72 -2.91
C ILE A 154 16.69 -0.28 -1.78
N ALA A 155 17.21 0.40 -0.78
CA ALA A 155 16.45 0.93 0.36
C ALA A 155 15.30 1.83 -0.11
N ARG A 156 15.60 2.77 -1.02
CA ARG A 156 14.61 3.66 -1.62
C ARG A 156 13.50 2.90 -2.39
N ARG A 157 13.87 1.92 -3.22
CA ARG A 157 12.92 1.14 -4.05
C ARG A 157 12.07 0.20 -3.25
N THR A 158 12.56 -0.25 -2.10
CA THR A 158 11.89 -1.26 -1.27
C THR A 158 11.22 -0.67 -0.05
N SER A 159 11.32 0.66 0.15
CA SER A 159 10.81 1.37 1.35
C SER A 159 11.35 0.78 2.66
N HIS A 160 12.63 0.39 2.65
CA HIS A 160 13.35 -0.10 3.81
C HIS A 160 14.47 0.87 4.20
N SER A 161 14.96 0.80 5.46
CA SER A 161 16.21 1.47 5.82
C SER A 161 17.41 0.75 5.20
N GLU A 162 18.51 1.46 4.98
CA GLU A 162 19.76 0.84 4.49
C GLU A 162 20.24 -0.27 5.41
N GLU A 163 20.14 -0.07 6.73
CA GLU A 163 20.49 -1.07 7.76
C GLU A 163 19.62 -2.34 7.65
N ALA A 164 18.33 -2.20 7.31
CA ALA A 164 17.46 -3.33 7.09
C ALA A 164 17.85 -4.10 5.83
N CYS A 165 18.17 -3.39 4.74
CA CYS A 165 18.69 -3.99 3.52
C CYS A 165 20.01 -4.73 3.78
N ASP A 166 20.94 -4.12 4.49
CA ASP A 166 22.22 -4.73 4.85
C ASP A 166 22.06 -6.01 5.68
N ARG A 167 21.09 -6.04 6.62
CA ARG A 167 20.77 -7.26 7.37
C ARG A 167 20.30 -8.40 6.46
N TYR A 168 19.46 -8.10 5.48
CA TYR A 168 18.99 -9.10 4.51
C TYR A 168 20.12 -9.59 3.60
N ILE A 169 21.01 -8.69 3.19
CA ILE A 169 22.16 -8.99 2.33
C ILE A 169 23.20 -9.81 3.08
N LYS A 170 23.55 -9.45 4.33
CA LYS A 170 24.49 -10.22 5.17
C LYS A 170 24.00 -11.62 5.54
N GLY A 171 22.69 -11.84 5.53
CA GLY A 171 22.09 -13.15 5.79
C GLY A 171 21.87 -14.01 4.53
N PHE A 172 22.43 -13.59 3.39
CA PHE A 172 22.43 -14.30 2.11
C PHE A 172 23.75 -14.99 1.85
#